data_0f38df1eb0d667a05009c49441680c6f
#
_entry.id   0f38df1eb0d667a05009c49441680c6f
#
_cell.length_a   1.000
_cell.length_b   1.000
_cell.length_c   1.000
_cell.angle_alpha   90.00
_cell.angle_beta   90.00
_cell.angle_gamma   90.00
#
_symmetry.space_group_name_H-M   'P 1'
#
loop_
_entity.id
_entity.type
_entity.pdbx_description
1 polymer ?
#
loop_
_entity_poly.entity_id
_entity_poly.type
_entity_poly.pdbx_seq_one_letter_code
_entity_poly.pdbx_strand_id
1 'polypeptide(L)'
;PVRKTFFAAPDSQLSKSRRPRVLVVGGSQGAHAVNEAMMEAAPIIARVPGGIDVTHQTGEVDVDIVRGAYRRAGIDAQVECFFDLMDEEMHAADLVVCRAGATTLAEVAAAGRPSLIVPFPHAAYDHQRSNAQVMVDAGSAELVDEIDLSTCFANRLLDLIADRERLQAMSQAAFRLARPNAAETIVDRITELLKLSTS
;
A
#
# COMPACT_ATOMS: atom_id res chain seq x y z
N PRO A 1 16.04 -5.77 2.11
CA PRO A 1 15.81 -6.53 0.86
C PRO A 1 14.36 -7.02 0.78
N VAL A 2 13.81 -7.00 -0.43
CA VAL A 2 12.45 -7.45 -0.72
C VAL A 2 12.53 -8.76 -1.51
N ARG A 3 11.56 -9.66 -1.38
CA ARG A 3 11.48 -10.90 -2.16
C ARG A 3 11.44 -10.58 -3.66
N LYS A 4 12.11 -11.39 -4.47
CA LYS A 4 12.22 -11.17 -5.93
C LYS A 4 10.84 -11.16 -6.63
N THR A 5 9.86 -11.86 -6.09
CA THR A 5 8.50 -11.94 -6.61
C THR A 5 7.77 -10.60 -6.64
N PHE A 6 8.15 -9.62 -5.80
CA PHE A 6 7.60 -8.26 -5.86
C PHE A 6 8.13 -7.43 -7.04
N PHE A 7 9.28 -7.79 -7.63
CA PHE A 7 9.89 -7.05 -8.75
C PHE A 7 9.38 -7.59 -10.10
N ALA A 8 8.08 -7.74 -10.27
CA ALA A 8 7.53 -8.08 -11.58
C ALA A 8 7.69 -6.90 -12.54
N ALA A 9 7.89 -7.22 -13.82
CA ALA A 9 7.93 -6.19 -14.85
C ALA A 9 6.63 -5.38 -14.84
N PRO A 10 6.67 -4.07 -15.07
CA PRO A 10 5.49 -3.19 -15.07
C PRO A 10 4.64 -3.42 -16.33
N ASP A 11 4.34 -4.66 -16.66
CA ASP A 11 3.43 -5.00 -17.77
C ASP A 11 1.95 -4.83 -17.35
N SER A 12 1.74 -4.40 -16.14
CA SER A 12 0.43 -3.99 -15.65
C SER A 12 0.17 -2.53 -16.01
N GLN A 13 -0.05 -2.25 -17.27
CA GLN A 13 -0.86 -1.11 -17.62
C GLN A 13 -2.15 -1.23 -16.80
N LEU A 14 -2.42 -0.21 -15.97
CA LEU A 14 -3.70 -0.07 -15.31
C LEU A 14 -4.78 -0.32 -16.35
N SER A 15 -5.42 -1.49 -16.31
CA SER A 15 -6.31 -1.91 -17.38
C SER A 15 -7.49 -0.96 -17.45
N LYS A 16 -7.65 -0.25 -18.57
CA LYS A 16 -8.77 0.67 -18.78
C LYS A 16 -10.14 -0.03 -18.81
N SER A 17 -10.14 -1.34 -18.94
CA SER A 17 -11.37 -2.14 -19.16
C SER A 17 -11.90 -2.87 -17.92
N ARG A 18 -11.15 -2.90 -16.78
CA ARG A 18 -11.58 -3.54 -15.54
C ARG A 18 -11.91 -2.52 -14.46
N ARG A 19 -12.65 -2.97 -13.45
CA ARG A 19 -12.86 -2.18 -12.22
C ARG A 19 -11.53 -1.85 -11.56
N PRO A 20 -11.35 -0.64 -11.01
CA PRO A 20 -10.20 -0.32 -10.19
C PRO A 20 -10.13 -1.26 -8.98
N ARG A 21 -8.92 -1.75 -8.66
CA ARG A 21 -8.69 -2.60 -7.50
C ARG A 21 -7.90 -1.85 -6.45
N VAL A 22 -8.45 -1.80 -5.25
CA VAL A 22 -7.80 -1.25 -4.05
C VAL A 22 -7.35 -2.39 -3.16
N LEU A 23 -6.05 -2.44 -2.86
CA LEU A 23 -5.49 -3.32 -1.86
C LEU A 23 -5.25 -2.54 -0.56
N VAL A 24 -5.81 -3.01 0.54
CA VAL A 24 -5.58 -2.45 1.88
C VAL A 24 -4.69 -3.40 2.67
N VAL A 25 -3.55 -2.89 3.17
CA VAL A 25 -2.56 -3.70 3.90
C VAL A 25 -2.43 -3.18 5.32
N GLY A 26 -3.08 -3.87 6.26
CA GLY A 26 -2.98 -3.58 7.69
C GLY A 26 -1.69 -4.12 8.34
N GLY A 27 -0.94 -4.97 7.63
CA GLY A 27 0.17 -5.72 8.22
C GLY A 27 -0.30 -6.92 9.05
N SER A 28 0.64 -7.67 9.63
CA SER A 28 0.33 -8.91 10.38
C SER A 28 -0.48 -8.68 11.67
N GLN A 29 -0.34 -7.51 12.27
CA GLN A 29 -1.07 -7.14 13.49
C GLN A 29 -2.35 -6.35 13.21
N GLY A 30 -2.60 -6.00 11.93
CA GLY A 30 -3.68 -5.12 11.55
C GLY A 30 -3.35 -3.64 11.77
N ALA A 31 -4.15 -2.77 11.17
CA ALA A 31 -4.09 -1.32 11.33
C ALA A 31 -5.49 -0.80 11.63
N HIS A 32 -5.92 -0.92 12.89
CA HIS A 32 -7.32 -0.68 13.31
C HIS A 32 -7.88 0.65 12.74
N ALA A 33 -7.15 1.76 12.86
CA ALA A 33 -7.62 3.05 12.33
C ALA A 33 -7.79 3.05 10.80
N VAL A 34 -6.96 2.31 10.06
CA VAL A 34 -7.12 2.14 8.60
C VAL A 34 -8.35 1.27 8.31
N ASN A 35 -8.56 0.20 9.10
CA ASN A 35 -9.73 -0.66 8.99
C ASN A 35 -11.01 0.15 9.23
N GLU A 36 -11.04 0.99 10.27
CA GLU A 36 -12.17 1.89 10.57
C GLU A 36 -12.42 2.88 9.42
N ALA A 37 -11.37 3.55 8.91
CA ALA A 37 -11.50 4.48 7.79
C ALA A 37 -12.07 3.82 6.53
N MET A 38 -11.66 2.59 6.24
CA MET A 38 -12.22 1.82 5.11
C MET A 38 -13.68 1.41 5.36
N MET A 39 -14.05 1.05 6.59
CA MET A 39 -15.46 0.75 6.94
C MET A 39 -16.34 1.99 6.80
N GLU A 40 -15.88 3.16 7.24
CA GLU A 40 -16.58 4.43 7.10
C GLU A 40 -16.70 4.86 5.62
N ALA A 41 -15.68 4.60 4.81
CA ALA A 41 -15.67 4.88 3.38
C ALA A 41 -16.56 3.90 2.57
N ALA A 42 -16.85 2.71 3.07
CA ALA A 42 -17.53 1.66 2.32
C ALA A 42 -18.87 2.11 1.70
N PRO A 43 -19.79 2.84 2.40
CA PRO A 43 -21.02 3.32 1.78
C PRO A 43 -20.81 4.33 0.63
N ILE A 44 -19.68 5.03 0.63
CA ILE A 44 -19.31 6.00 -0.41
C ILE A 44 -18.71 5.25 -1.60
N ILE A 45 -17.81 4.30 -1.34
CA ILE A 45 -17.18 3.41 -2.33
C ILE A 45 -18.26 2.63 -3.11
N ALA A 46 -19.28 2.13 -2.43
CA ALA A 46 -20.38 1.39 -3.05
C ALA A 46 -21.18 2.18 -4.10
N ARG A 47 -21.12 3.52 -4.04
CA ARG A 47 -21.83 4.40 -4.99
C ARG A 47 -21.01 4.77 -6.22
N VAL A 48 -19.76 4.31 -6.30
CA VAL A 48 -18.90 4.62 -7.45
C VAL A 48 -19.43 3.91 -8.70
N PRO A 49 -19.73 4.65 -9.78
CA PRO A 49 -20.19 4.03 -11.02
C PRO A 49 -19.17 3.04 -11.56
N GLY A 50 -19.61 1.86 -11.92
CA GLY A 50 -18.74 0.77 -12.38
C GLY A 50 -18.13 -0.07 -11.25
N GLY A 51 -18.18 0.41 -10.00
CA GLY A 51 -17.69 -0.30 -8.82
C GLY A 51 -16.17 -0.24 -8.63
N ILE A 52 -15.74 -0.63 -7.46
CA ILE A 52 -14.33 -0.78 -7.06
C ILE A 52 -14.18 -2.17 -6.45
N ASP A 53 -13.18 -2.92 -6.89
CA ASP A 53 -12.81 -4.18 -6.26
C ASP A 53 -11.93 -3.90 -5.05
N VAL A 54 -12.24 -4.49 -3.90
CA VAL A 54 -11.50 -4.29 -2.66
C VAL A 54 -10.92 -5.61 -2.17
N THR A 55 -9.60 -5.63 -1.96
CA THR A 55 -8.87 -6.69 -1.25
C THR A 55 -8.32 -6.10 0.04
N HIS A 56 -8.61 -6.69 1.20
CA HIS A 56 -8.29 -6.08 2.49
C HIS A 56 -7.67 -7.08 3.47
N GLN A 57 -6.41 -6.88 3.83
CA GLN A 57 -5.73 -7.56 4.92
C GLN A 57 -5.92 -6.78 6.21
N THR A 58 -6.75 -7.28 7.11
CA THR A 58 -7.20 -6.57 8.31
C THR A 58 -6.38 -6.88 9.57
N GLY A 59 -5.64 -7.99 9.60
CA GLY A 59 -5.21 -8.64 10.83
C GLY A 59 -6.36 -9.45 11.46
N GLU A 60 -6.04 -10.21 12.51
CA GLU A 60 -6.97 -11.18 13.12
C GLU A 60 -8.15 -10.50 13.81
N VAL A 61 -7.92 -9.36 14.46
CA VAL A 61 -8.90 -8.73 15.36
C VAL A 61 -10.12 -8.19 14.61
N ASP A 62 -9.90 -7.58 13.44
CA ASP A 62 -10.93 -6.81 12.77
C ASP A 62 -11.58 -7.51 11.58
N VAL A 63 -11.15 -8.73 11.23
CA VAL A 63 -11.56 -9.40 9.99
C VAL A 63 -13.08 -9.53 9.85
N ASP A 64 -13.78 -9.90 10.91
CA ASP A 64 -15.23 -10.13 10.85
C ASP A 64 -16.03 -8.82 10.81
N ILE A 65 -15.60 -7.80 11.56
CA ILE A 65 -16.29 -6.50 11.54
C ILE A 65 -16.11 -5.79 10.20
N VAL A 66 -14.92 -5.86 9.61
CA VAL A 66 -14.62 -5.27 8.29
C VAL A 66 -15.40 -6.01 7.19
N ARG A 67 -15.37 -7.35 7.19
CA ARG A 67 -16.16 -8.17 6.26
C ARG A 67 -17.66 -7.85 6.36
N GLY A 68 -18.15 -7.70 7.58
CA GLY A 68 -19.55 -7.30 7.85
C GLY A 68 -19.86 -5.90 7.32
N ALA A 69 -18.94 -4.94 7.43
CA ALA A 69 -19.15 -3.57 6.96
C ALA A 69 -19.24 -3.52 5.43
N TYR A 70 -18.33 -4.18 4.69
CA TYR A 70 -18.39 -4.25 3.23
C TYR A 70 -19.66 -4.94 2.74
N ARG A 71 -20.05 -6.04 3.38
CA ARG A 71 -21.30 -6.74 3.04
C ARG A 71 -22.52 -5.85 3.23
N ARG A 72 -22.61 -5.09 4.33
CA ARG A 72 -23.72 -4.14 4.57
C ARG A 72 -23.74 -3.01 3.54
N ALA A 73 -22.57 -2.59 3.06
CA ALA A 73 -22.46 -1.58 2.00
C ALA A 73 -22.74 -2.13 0.59
N GLY A 74 -22.88 -3.45 0.43
CA GLY A 74 -23.08 -4.09 -0.88
C GLY A 74 -21.80 -4.23 -1.70
N ILE A 75 -20.64 -4.20 -1.05
CA ILE A 75 -19.33 -4.40 -1.70
C ILE A 75 -18.93 -5.86 -1.53
N ASP A 76 -18.63 -6.53 -2.66
CA ASP A 76 -18.04 -7.87 -2.67
C ASP A 76 -16.52 -7.73 -2.52
N ALA A 77 -16.05 -7.66 -1.27
CA ALA A 77 -14.66 -7.49 -0.91
C ALA A 77 -14.02 -8.81 -0.49
N GLN A 78 -12.79 -9.04 -0.94
CA GLN A 78 -11.96 -10.12 -0.40
C GLN A 78 -11.32 -9.62 0.90
N VAL A 79 -11.73 -10.17 2.05
CA VAL A 79 -11.28 -9.74 3.37
C VAL A 79 -10.67 -10.91 4.11
N GLU A 80 -9.38 -10.81 4.41
CA GLU A 80 -8.63 -11.84 5.11
C GLU A 80 -7.81 -11.25 6.26
N CYS A 81 -7.52 -12.07 7.27
CA CYS A 81 -6.60 -11.65 8.32
C CYS A 81 -5.16 -11.51 7.81
N PHE A 82 -4.77 -12.36 6.85
CA PHE A 82 -3.45 -12.39 6.24
C PHE A 82 -3.51 -12.97 4.82
N PHE A 83 -2.65 -12.49 3.91
CA PHE A 83 -2.46 -13.04 2.56
C PHE A 83 -1.08 -13.68 2.44
N ASP A 84 -1.02 -14.96 2.09
CA ASP A 84 0.24 -15.68 1.86
C ASP A 84 0.96 -15.19 0.60
N LEU A 85 0.20 -14.84 -0.44
CA LEU A 85 0.67 -14.39 -1.75
C LEU A 85 0.48 -12.88 -1.90
N MET A 86 1.00 -12.08 -0.95
CA MET A 86 0.87 -10.63 -0.95
C MET A 86 1.45 -9.96 -2.21
N ASP A 87 2.47 -10.53 -2.81
CA ASP A 87 3.04 -10.08 -4.07
C ASP A 87 2.03 -10.16 -5.23
N GLU A 88 1.24 -11.23 -5.31
CA GLU A 88 0.18 -11.37 -6.32
C GLU A 88 -0.91 -10.29 -6.11
N GLU A 89 -1.35 -10.09 -4.87
CA GLU A 89 -2.35 -9.07 -4.55
C GLU A 89 -1.83 -7.64 -4.85
N MET A 90 -0.55 -7.35 -4.53
CA MET A 90 0.07 -6.08 -4.88
C MET A 90 0.14 -5.89 -6.39
N HIS A 91 0.52 -6.92 -7.16
CA HIS A 91 0.57 -6.82 -8.62
C HIS A 91 -0.82 -6.63 -9.25
N ALA A 92 -1.85 -7.15 -8.62
CA ALA A 92 -3.23 -6.99 -9.08
C ALA A 92 -3.83 -5.62 -8.74
N ALA A 93 -3.30 -4.90 -7.75
CA ALA A 93 -3.83 -3.63 -7.28
C ALA A 93 -3.57 -2.45 -8.22
N ASP A 94 -4.49 -1.51 -8.30
CA ASP A 94 -4.29 -0.20 -8.93
C ASP A 94 -3.85 0.86 -7.92
N LEU A 95 -4.22 0.69 -6.65
CA LEU A 95 -3.86 1.55 -5.52
C LEU A 95 -3.68 0.71 -4.27
N VAL A 96 -2.63 0.98 -3.50
CA VAL A 96 -2.38 0.36 -2.20
C VAL A 96 -2.64 1.37 -1.08
N VAL A 97 -3.46 0.99 -0.10
CA VAL A 97 -3.65 1.72 1.16
C VAL A 97 -2.88 1.00 2.24
N CYS A 98 -1.96 1.66 2.93
CA CYS A 98 -1.13 0.99 3.93
C CYS A 98 -0.56 1.93 5.01
N ARG A 99 0.01 1.33 6.06
CA ARG A 99 0.92 2.02 6.98
C ARG A 99 2.29 2.24 6.34
N ALA A 100 3.08 3.15 6.91
CA ALA A 100 4.41 3.48 6.40
C ALA A 100 5.54 2.61 7.01
N GLY A 101 5.30 1.32 7.21
CA GLY A 101 6.33 0.38 7.59
C GLY A 101 7.38 0.23 6.48
N ALA A 102 8.68 0.24 6.84
CA ALA A 102 9.77 0.22 5.86
C ALA A 102 9.70 -0.98 4.91
N THR A 103 9.33 -2.17 5.40
CA THR A 103 9.18 -3.36 4.58
C THR A 103 8.02 -3.20 3.59
N THR A 104 6.85 -2.78 4.08
CA THR A 104 5.66 -2.57 3.24
C THR A 104 5.93 -1.55 2.14
N LEU A 105 6.55 -0.40 2.46
CA LEU A 105 6.86 0.62 1.45
C LEU A 105 7.92 0.14 0.45
N ALA A 106 8.88 -0.69 0.87
CA ALA A 106 9.84 -1.30 -0.05
C ALA A 106 9.16 -2.31 -1.00
N GLU A 107 8.16 -3.06 -0.52
CA GLU A 107 7.35 -3.98 -1.33
C GLU A 107 6.45 -3.22 -2.31
N VAL A 108 5.79 -2.14 -1.86
CA VAL A 108 4.98 -1.24 -2.69
C VAL A 108 5.83 -0.62 -3.81
N ALA A 109 7.04 -0.14 -3.48
CA ALA A 109 7.98 0.40 -4.46
C ALA A 109 8.45 -0.68 -5.46
N ALA A 110 8.79 -1.88 -4.97
CA ALA A 110 9.21 -3.00 -5.81
C ALA A 110 8.12 -3.46 -6.78
N ALA A 111 6.86 -3.46 -6.33
CA ALA A 111 5.71 -3.77 -7.17
C ALA A 111 5.28 -2.59 -8.06
N GLY A 112 5.89 -1.42 -7.90
CA GLY A 112 5.58 -0.22 -8.67
C GLY A 112 4.14 0.25 -8.47
N ARG A 113 3.62 0.25 -7.22
CA ARG A 113 2.22 0.59 -6.97
C ARG A 113 2.07 2.00 -6.40
N PRO A 114 1.08 2.77 -6.91
CA PRO A 114 0.62 3.99 -6.27
C PRO A 114 0.16 3.69 -4.85
N SER A 115 0.34 4.61 -3.92
CA SER A 115 -0.12 4.37 -2.56
C SER A 115 -0.75 5.58 -1.88
N LEU A 116 -1.74 5.30 -1.03
CA LEU A 116 -2.30 6.21 -0.04
C LEU A 116 -1.81 5.74 1.32
N ILE A 117 -0.91 6.48 1.93
CA ILE A 117 -0.18 6.07 3.12
C ILE A 117 -0.77 6.75 4.34
N VAL A 118 -1.01 5.96 5.39
CA VAL A 118 -1.44 6.43 6.70
C VAL A 118 -0.35 6.10 7.72
N PRO A 119 0.58 7.03 8.03
CA PRO A 119 1.63 6.77 9.00
C PRO A 119 1.05 6.47 10.39
N PHE A 120 1.67 5.55 11.12
CA PHE A 120 1.29 5.29 12.51
C PHE A 120 1.85 6.42 13.41
N PRO A 121 1.00 7.19 14.12
CA PRO A 121 1.41 8.40 14.81
C PRO A 121 2.30 8.15 16.03
N HIS A 122 2.26 6.94 16.60
CA HIS A 122 3.06 6.56 17.77
C HIS A 122 4.30 5.73 17.41
N ALA A 123 4.73 5.78 16.14
CA ALA A 123 5.96 5.13 15.71
C ALA A 123 7.19 5.79 16.40
N ALA A 124 8.11 4.95 16.90
CA ALA A 124 9.30 5.45 17.55
C ALA A 124 10.05 6.44 16.64
N TYR A 125 10.47 7.59 17.21
CA TYR A 125 11.17 8.65 16.45
C TYR A 125 10.45 9.13 15.17
N ASP A 126 9.13 8.98 15.07
CA ASP A 126 8.34 9.36 13.90
C ASP A 126 8.83 8.75 12.56
N HIS A 127 9.46 7.58 12.64
CA HIS A 127 10.08 6.95 11.46
C HIS A 127 9.06 6.63 10.35
N GLN A 128 7.79 6.34 10.69
CA GLN A 128 6.79 6.06 9.67
C GLN A 128 6.44 7.31 8.86
N ARG A 129 6.35 8.48 9.50
CA ARG A 129 6.12 9.73 8.78
C ARG A 129 7.29 10.05 7.83
N SER A 130 8.52 9.88 8.31
CA SER A 130 9.73 10.06 7.49
C SER A 130 9.77 9.09 6.29
N ASN A 131 9.41 7.82 6.50
CA ASN A 131 9.33 6.84 5.42
C ASN A 131 8.26 7.22 4.38
N ALA A 132 7.07 7.64 4.83
CA ALA A 132 5.99 8.08 3.95
C ALA A 132 6.40 9.31 3.12
N GLN A 133 7.11 10.26 3.73
CA GLN A 133 7.55 11.49 3.06
C GLN A 133 8.47 11.19 1.86
N VAL A 134 9.35 10.20 1.97
CA VAL A 134 10.19 9.77 0.83
C VAL A 134 9.35 9.33 -0.37
N MET A 135 8.27 8.61 -0.13
CA MET A 135 7.36 8.17 -1.19
C MET A 135 6.57 9.34 -1.80
N VAL A 136 6.14 10.28 -0.95
CA VAL A 136 5.42 11.51 -1.36
C VAL A 136 6.33 12.41 -2.19
N ASP A 137 7.55 12.67 -1.71
CA ASP A 137 8.53 13.52 -2.42
C ASP A 137 8.92 12.95 -3.79
N ALA A 138 8.93 11.63 -3.91
CA ALA A 138 9.13 10.96 -5.18
C ALA A 138 7.91 11.02 -6.13
N GLY A 139 6.76 11.46 -5.65
CA GLY A 139 5.51 11.50 -6.40
C GLY A 139 4.84 10.13 -6.56
N SER A 140 5.15 9.15 -5.70
CA SER A 140 4.62 7.79 -5.75
C SER A 140 3.47 7.53 -4.78
N ALA A 141 3.23 8.46 -3.84
CA ALA A 141 2.22 8.32 -2.80
C ALA A 141 1.55 9.64 -2.45
N GLU A 142 0.35 9.53 -1.88
CA GLU A 142 -0.23 10.56 -1.01
C GLU A 142 -0.18 10.11 0.45
N LEU A 143 -0.19 11.08 1.35
CA LEU A 143 -0.20 10.86 2.79
C LEU A 143 -1.50 11.44 3.39
N VAL A 144 -2.11 10.67 4.28
CA VAL A 144 -3.20 11.13 5.16
C VAL A 144 -2.79 10.86 6.60
N ASP A 145 -2.79 11.87 7.44
CA ASP A 145 -2.56 11.69 8.85
C ASP A 145 -3.74 10.96 9.53
N GLU A 146 -3.44 10.13 10.53
CA GLU A 146 -4.47 9.34 11.19
C GLU A 146 -5.59 10.20 11.79
N ILE A 147 -5.27 11.41 12.27
CA ILE A 147 -6.25 12.34 12.81
C ILE A 147 -7.26 12.85 11.77
N ASP A 148 -6.88 12.82 10.49
CA ASP A 148 -7.69 13.34 9.39
C ASP A 148 -8.47 12.23 8.64
N LEU A 149 -8.38 10.98 9.08
CA LEU A 149 -8.99 9.84 8.39
C LEU A 149 -10.50 10.02 8.23
N SER A 150 -11.23 10.39 9.29
CA SER A 150 -12.67 10.56 9.23
C SER A 150 -13.11 11.73 8.35
N THR A 151 -12.24 12.71 8.08
CA THR A 151 -12.59 13.93 7.35
C THR A 151 -12.24 13.91 5.88
N CYS A 152 -11.10 13.30 5.50
CA CYS A 152 -10.63 13.41 4.13
C CYS A 152 -10.29 12.08 3.44
N PHE A 153 -10.16 10.97 4.18
CA PHE A 153 -9.68 9.70 3.62
C PHE A 153 -10.52 9.20 2.44
N ALA A 154 -11.84 9.14 2.60
CA ALA A 154 -12.73 8.64 1.54
C ALA A 154 -12.61 9.47 0.25
N ASN A 155 -12.57 10.80 0.37
CA ASN A 155 -12.42 11.69 -0.77
C ASN A 155 -11.07 11.50 -1.46
N ARG A 156 -9.97 11.44 -0.68
CA ARG A 156 -8.62 11.21 -1.23
C ARG A 156 -8.52 9.88 -1.97
N LEU A 157 -9.08 8.83 -1.39
CA LEU A 157 -9.13 7.50 -2.01
C LEU A 157 -9.85 7.55 -3.36
N LEU A 158 -11.02 8.19 -3.41
CA LEU A 158 -11.84 8.28 -4.62
C LEU A 158 -11.22 9.19 -5.68
N ASP A 159 -10.63 10.31 -5.29
CA ASP A 159 -9.94 11.23 -6.20
C ASP A 159 -8.76 10.52 -6.89
N LEU A 160 -7.98 9.74 -6.13
CA LEU A 160 -6.89 8.93 -6.70
C LEU A 160 -7.40 7.87 -7.68
N ILE A 161 -8.44 7.14 -7.29
CA ILE A 161 -8.99 6.06 -8.15
C ILE A 161 -9.60 6.61 -9.44
N ALA A 162 -10.20 7.79 -9.39
CA ALA A 162 -10.81 8.43 -10.55
C ALA A 162 -9.77 8.93 -11.57
N ASP A 163 -8.56 9.28 -11.11
CA ASP A 163 -7.48 9.85 -11.95
C ASP A 163 -6.47 8.77 -12.37
N ARG A 164 -6.78 8.08 -13.44
CA ARG A 164 -5.92 7.02 -13.97
C ARG A 164 -4.56 7.49 -14.48
N GLU A 165 -4.49 8.70 -15.03
CA GLU A 165 -3.22 9.26 -15.51
C GLU A 165 -2.30 9.54 -14.31
N ARG A 166 -2.86 10.07 -13.25
CA ARG A 166 -2.16 10.28 -11.98
C ARG A 166 -1.67 8.95 -11.37
N LEU A 167 -2.52 7.92 -11.29
CA LEU A 167 -2.12 6.61 -10.81
C LEU A 167 -0.97 6.03 -11.65
N GLN A 168 -1.01 6.21 -12.97
CA GLN A 168 0.08 5.73 -13.85
C GLN A 168 1.38 6.48 -13.59
N ALA A 169 1.34 7.80 -13.41
CA ALA A 169 2.52 8.59 -13.07
C ALA A 169 3.09 8.19 -11.70
N MET A 170 2.23 7.99 -10.70
CA MET A 170 2.61 7.52 -9.36
C MET A 170 3.24 6.12 -9.41
N SER A 171 2.70 5.21 -10.21
CA SER A 171 3.25 3.87 -10.41
C SER A 171 4.68 3.91 -10.96
N GLN A 172 4.92 4.73 -11.99
CA GLN A 172 6.27 4.92 -12.53
C GLN A 172 7.22 5.53 -11.49
N ALA A 173 6.73 6.46 -10.67
CA ALA A 173 7.51 7.05 -9.59
C ALA A 173 7.86 6.01 -8.51
N ALA A 174 6.92 5.16 -8.11
CA ALA A 174 7.15 4.07 -7.16
C ALA A 174 8.23 3.11 -7.68
N PHE A 175 8.14 2.70 -8.94
CA PHE A 175 9.11 1.79 -9.53
C PHE A 175 10.54 2.34 -9.54
N ARG A 176 10.73 3.67 -9.69
CA ARG A 176 12.05 4.31 -9.60
C ARG A 176 12.68 4.23 -8.21
N LEU A 177 11.87 4.06 -7.16
CA LEU A 177 12.34 3.87 -5.78
C LEU A 177 12.77 2.43 -5.50
N ALA A 178 12.40 1.47 -6.34
CA ALA A 178 12.72 0.07 -6.16
C ALA A 178 14.24 -0.17 -6.07
N ARG A 179 14.64 -1.13 -5.25
CA ARG A 179 16.05 -1.50 -5.03
C ARG A 179 16.23 -3.01 -5.21
N PRO A 180 16.21 -3.52 -6.47
CA PRO A 180 16.27 -4.96 -6.74
C PRO A 180 17.57 -5.60 -6.24
N ASN A 181 18.68 -4.87 -6.24
CA ASN A 181 20.00 -5.38 -5.84
C ASN A 181 20.33 -5.03 -4.36
N ALA A 182 19.34 -4.71 -3.51
CA ALA A 182 19.59 -4.30 -2.13
C ALA A 182 20.37 -5.36 -1.32
N ALA A 183 20.06 -6.67 -1.50
CA ALA A 183 20.76 -7.73 -0.80
C ALA A 183 22.24 -7.81 -1.21
N GLU A 184 22.53 -7.76 -2.49
CA GLU A 184 23.90 -7.76 -3.05
C GLU A 184 24.68 -6.55 -2.56
N THR A 185 24.08 -5.36 -2.63
CA THR A 185 24.71 -4.13 -2.13
C THR A 185 25.07 -4.22 -0.65
N ILE A 186 24.22 -4.82 0.18
CA ILE A 186 24.52 -5.03 1.62
C ILE A 186 25.69 -5.98 1.80
N VAL A 187 25.72 -7.12 1.09
CA VAL A 187 26.82 -8.09 1.14
C VAL A 187 28.13 -7.46 0.71
N ASP A 188 28.14 -6.69 -0.37
CA ASP A 188 29.32 -6.01 -0.87
C ASP A 188 29.89 -5.03 0.18
N ARG A 189 29.00 -4.23 0.80
CA ARG A 189 29.38 -3.29 1.87
C ARG A 189 29.94 -3.98 3.09
N ILE A 190 29.36 -5.09 3.54
CA ILE A 190 29.90 -5.89 4.65
C ILE A 190 31.30 -6.43 4.29
N THR A 191 31.45 -6.95 3.07
CA THR A 191 32.73 -7.49 2.60
C THR A 191 33.81 -6.43 2.53
N GLU A 192 33.49 -5.20 2.07
CA GLU A 192 34.42 -4.05 2.08
C GLU A 192 34.88 -3.71 3.51
N LEU A 193 33.92 -3.61 4.45
CA LEU A 193 34.23 -3.28 5.86
C LEU A 193 35.14 -4.34 6.50
N LEU A 194 34.91 -5.63 6.24
CA LEU A 194 35.76 -6.71 6.77
C LEU A 194 37.19 -6.65 6.21
N LYS A 195 37.38 -6.31 4.94
CA LYS A 195 38.72 -6.14 4.34
C LYS A 195 39.48 -4.97 4.96
N LEU A 196 38.78 -3.86 5.26
CA LEU A 196 39.39 -2.68 5.90
C LEU A 196 39.79 -2.95 7.37
N SER A 197 39.10 -3.89 8.06
CA SER A 197 39.43 -4.24 9.46
C SER A 197 40.57 -5.25 9.60
N THR A 198 41.05 -5.83 8.50
CA THR A 198 42.16 -6.80 8.47
C THR A 198 43.47 -6.22 7.93
N SER A 199 43.49 -4.93 7.60
CA SER A 199 44.67 -4.16 7.16
C SER A 199 45.13 -3.21 8.25
#